data_bd4068d4d929d754080766cfae8c3726
#
_entry.id   bd4068d4d929d754080766cfae8c3726
#
_cell.length_a   1.000
_cell.length_b   1.000
_cell.length_c   1.000
_cell.angle_alpha   90.00
_cell.angle_beta   90.00
_cell.angle_gamma   90.00
#
_symmetry.space_group_name_H-M   'P 1'
#
loop_
_entity.id
_entity.type
_entity.pdbx_description
1 polymer ?
#
loop_
_entity_poly.entity_id
_entity_poly.type
_entity_poly.pdbx_seq_one_letter_code
_entity_poly.pdbx_strand_id
1 'polypeptide(L)'
;MAVFVDLNLTNCTTVKKLQSVIEMAAHLGYSAVAINHIAEFEKKKPEIVKPISTKDLFASPPTVQGKSTPIQILKRLTVIASDPSHFNVLRSTSPVTRLYDIVAVYPKTEKLFHAACTAIDVDIICINVTEKYPFFFRRPPVNAAIERGIFFELIYTPAIKDSTLRRYTISNALSLMEICKGKNIIISSGAEKPLELRGPYDVATLGLLFGLSERSAKAALSTNCRAALLHGETRKTAFGITHTVKKPQTLEDEGEAAEPASKKAKKE
;
A
#
# COMPACT_ATOMS: atom_id res chain seq x y z
N MET A 1 -3.55 -19.43 -2.88
CA MET A 1 -3.44 -18.48 -4.00
C MET A 1 -2.77 -17.20 -3.55
N ALA A 2 -1.97 -16.56 -4.42
CA ALA A 2 -1.38 -15.25 -4.10
C ALA A 2 -2.48 -14.17 -3.97
N VAL A 3 -2.37 -13.31 -2.97
CA VAL A 3 -3.27 -12.18 -2.75
C VAL A 3 -2.55 -10.94 -3.29
N PHE A 4 -2.96 -10.46 -4.45
CA PHE A 4 -2.39 -9.27 -5.07
C PHE A 4 -3.15 -8.01 -4.63
N VAL A 5 -2.41 -6.93 -4.45
CA VAL A 5 -2.92 -5.67 -3.92
C VAL A 5 -2.34 -4.50 -4.72
N ASP A 6 -3.17 -3.52 -5.07
CA ASP A 6 -2.72 -2.24 -5.60
C ASP A 6 -2.97 -1.15 -4.56
N LEU A 7 -1.90 -0.58 -4.03
CA LEU A 7 -1.98 0.39 -2.94
C LEU A 7 -2.11 1.85 -3.41
N ASN A 8 -2.33 2.10 -4.71
CA ASN A 8 -2.39 3.46 -5.23
C ASN A 8 -3.29 3.58 -6.45
N LEU A 9 -4.59 3.71 -6.21
CA LEU A 9 -5.53 4.21 -7.22
C LEU A 9 -5.76 5.69 -6.95
N THR A 10 -5.52 6.53 -7.95
CA THR A 10 -5.72 7.97 -7.81
C THR A 10 -7.20 8.27 -7.57
N ASN A 11 -7.49 9.10 -6.57
CA ASN A 11 -8.85 9.53 -6.30
C ASN A 11 -9.37 10.38 -7.46
N CYS A 12 -10.37 9.88 -8.15
CA CYS A 12 -10.97 10.54 -9.29
C CYS A 12 -12.02 11.57 -8.85
N THR A 13 -12.17 12.64 -9.62
CA THR A 13 -13.15 13.72 -9.37
C THR A 13 -14.60 13.25 -9.43
N THR A 14 -14.88 12.11 -10.05
CA THR A 14 -16.24 11.55 -10.18
C THR A 14 -16.30 10.13 -9.64
N VAL A 15 -17.33 9.87 -8.82
CA VAL A 15 -17.59 8.54 -8.23
C VAL A 15 -17.66 7.44 -9.31
N LYS A 16 -18.32 7.69 -10.43
CA LYS A 16 -18.47 6.72 -11.54
C LYS A 16 -17.12 6.29 -12.14
N LYS A 17 -16.16 7.22 -12.31
CA LYS A 17 -14.81 6.88 -12.79
C LYS A 17 -14.07 6.01 -11.78
N LEU A 18 -14.16 6.35 -10.52
CA LEU A 18 -13.52 5.56 -9.45
C LEU A 18 -14.12 4.15 -9.38
N GLN A 19 -15.43 4.03 -9.49
CA GLN A 19 -16.12 2.74 -9.56
C GLN A 19 -15.60 1.90 -10.72
N SER A 20 -15.51 2.45 -11.93
CA SER A 20 -15.02 1.70 -13.12
C SER A 20 -13.55 1.26 -12.99
N VAL A 21 -12.70 2.05 -12.29
CA VAL A 21 -11.31 1.66 -12.01
C VAL A 21 -11.26 0.49 -11.01
N ILE A 22 -12.09 0.53 -9.95
CA ILE A 22 -12.17 -0.53 -8.94
C ILE A 22 -12.74 -1.83 -9.55
N GLU A 23 -13.77 -1.73 -10.39
CA GLU A 23 -14.35 -2.87 -11.12
C GLU A 23 -13.31 -3.52 -12.02
N MET A 24 -12.52 -2.72 -12.75
CA MET A 24 -11.43 -3.23 -13.57
C MET A 24 -10.35 -3.91 -12.71
N ALA A 25 -9.99 -3.35 -11.56
CA ALA A 25 -9.02 -3.98 -10.65
C ALA A 25 -9.53 -5.35 -10.14
N ALA A 26 -10.82 -5.45 -9.78
CA ALA A 26 -11.43 -6.71 -9.39
C ALA A 26 -11.43 -7.73 -10.54
N HIS A 27 -11.72 -7.29 -11.77
CA HIS A 27 -11.66 -8.11 -12.98
C HIS A 27 -10.24 -8.60 -13.29
N LEU A 28 -9.20 -7.80 -13.02
CA LEU A 28 -7.81 -8.19 -13.18
C LEU A 28 -7.29 -9.10 -12.06
N GLY A 29 -8.10 -9.39 -11.03
CA GLY A 29 -7.76 -10.32 -9.95
C GLY A 29 -7.09 -9.68 -8.73
N TYR A 30 -7.09 -8.36 -8.60
CA TYR A 30 -6.65 -7.70 -7.36
C TYR A 30 -7.64 -7.98 -6.23
N SER A 31 -7.13 -8.38 -5.08
CA SER A 31 -7.94 -8.70 -3.89
C SER A 31 -8.23 -7.49 -3.02
N ALA A 32 -7.36 -6.49 -3.09
CA ALA A 32 -7.51 -5.23 -2.39
C ALA A 32 -6.95 -4.09 -3.23
N VAL A 33 -7.55 -2.91 -3.08
CA VAL A 33 -7.09 -1.66 -3.70
C VAL A 33 -7.15 -0.53 -2.68
N ALA A 34 -6.21 0.42 -2.74
CA ALA A 34 -6.25 1.61 -1.91
C ALA A 34 -6.56 2.86 -2.75
N ILE A 35 -7.62 3.58 -2.36
CA ILE A 35 -7.96 4.88 -2.93
C ILE A 35 -7.02 5.92 -2.32
N ASN A 36 -6.23 6.56 -3.15
CA ASN A 36 -5.21 7.51 -2.73
C ASN A 36 -5.73 8.94 -2.72
N HIS A 37 -5.82 9.54 -1.55
CA HIS A 37 -6.07 10.96 -1.36
C HIS A 37 -4.74 11.69 -1.29
N ILE A 38 -4.46 12.54 -2.28
CA ILE A 38 -3.23 13.33 -2.35
C ILE A 38 -3.50 14.67 -1.67
N ALA A 39 -2.70 14.97 -0.65
CA ALA A 39 -2.70 16.25 0.04
C ALA A 39 -1.46 17.04 -0.36
N GLU A 40 -1.65 18.10 -1.13
CA GLU A 40 -0.63 19.08 -1.46
C GLU A 40 -0.95 20.39 -0.72
N PHE A 41 0.01 20.92 -0.01
CA PHE A 41 -0.19 22.05 0.85
C PHE A 41 0.46 23.31 0.24
N GLU A 42 -0.37 24.20 -0.23
CA GLU A 42 0.07 25.54 -0.65
C GLU A 42 0.24 26.52 0.53
N LYS A 43 -0.37 26.22 1.68
CA LYS A 43 -0.38 27.07 2.88
C LYS A 43 0.13 26.33 4.12
N LYS A 44 0.60 27.09 5.12
CA LYS A 44 1.16 26.59 6.38
C LYS A 44 0.21 25.75 7.26
N LYS A 45 -1.10 25.79 7.01
CA LYS A 45 -2.10 24.95 7.71
C LYS A 45 -2.77 24.03 6.71
N PRO A 46 -2.33 22.78 6.64
CA PRO A 46 -2.93 21.79 5.77
C PRO A 46 -4.25 21.27 6.36
N GLU A 47 -5.32 21.36 5.60
CA GLU A 47 -6.55 20.61 5.88
C GLU A 47 -6.53 19.30 5.12
N ILE A 48 -6.60 18.21 5.84
CA ILE A 48 -6.76 16.88 5.24
C ILE A 48 -8.25 16.59 5.15
N VAL A 49 -8.71 16.32 3.95
CA VAL A 49 -10.09 15.92 3.67
C VAL A 49 -10.36 14.55 4.31
N LYS A 50 -11.58 14.32 4.80
CA LYS A 50 -11.99 13.00 5.27
C LYS A 50 -12.04 12.01 4.09
N PRO A 51 -11.62 10.75 4.29
CA PRO A 51 -11.68 9.76 3.23
C PRO A 51 -13.12 9.43 2.83
N ILE A 52 -13.32 9.12 1.55
CA ILE A 52 -14.61 8.69 1.01
C ILE A 52 -15.02 7.38 1.70
N SER A 53 -16.29 7.28 2.08
CA SER A 53 -16.82 6.03 2.63
C SER A 53 -16.99 4.99 1.53
N THR A 54 -16.64 3.75 1.80
CA THR A 54 -16.83 2.64 0.86
C THR A 54 -18.32 2.39 0.56
N LYS A 55 -19.21 2.72 1.50
CA LYS A 55 -20.67 2.62 1.33
C LYS A 55 -21.21 3.63 0.31
N ASP A 56 -20.54 4.78 0.17
CA ASP A 56 -20.94 5.80 -0.80
C ASP A 56 -20.48 5.45 -2.23
N LEU A 57 -19.51 4.53 -2.34
CA LEU A 57 -18.99 4.07 -3.63
C LEU A 57 -19.80 2.89 -4.18
N PHE A 58 -20.08 1.90 -3.35
CA PHE A 58 -20.77 0.68 -3.76
C PHE A 58 -21.78 0.25 -2.72
N ALA A 59 -22.98 -0.11 -3.16
CA ALA A 59 -23.95 -0.84 -2.32
C ALA A 59 -23.40 -2.24 -1.98
N SER A 60 -22.73 -2.89 -2.95
CA SER A 60 -21.98 -4.13 -2.79
C SER A 60 -20.69 -4.06 -3.62
N PRO A 61 -19.51 -4.20 -3.02
CA PRO A 61 -18.25 -4.18 -3.77
C PRO A 61 -18.18 -5.32 -4.80
N PRO A 62 -17.53 -5.10 -5.96
CA PRO A 62 -17.41 -6.13 -6.99
C PRO A 62 -16.60 -7.33 -6.50
N THR A 63 -17.01 -8.53 -6.93
CA THR A 63 -16.29 -9.77 -6.65
C THR A 63 -15.01 -9.86 -7.45
N VAL A 64 -13.96 -10.38 -6.83
CA VAL A 64 -12.65 -10.56 -7.48
C VAL A 64 -12.73 -11.72 -8.47
N GLN A 65 -12.22 -11.52 -9.67
CA GLN A 65 -12.19 -12.57 -10.69
C GLN A 65 -11.50 -13.83 -10.17
N GLY A 66 -12.17 -14.97 -10.33
CA GLY A 66 -11.68 -16.28 -9.86
C GLY A 66 -11.75 -16.50 -8.36
N LYS A 67 -12.46 -15.62 -7.60
CA LYS A 67 -12.71 -15.74 -6.17
C LYS A 67 -14.18 -15.49 -5.86
N SER A 68 -14.65 -16.01 -4.73
CA SER A 68 -15.99 -15.72 -4.19
C SER A 68 -16.04 -14.48 -3.29
N THR A 69 -14.88 -13.90 -2.99
CA THR A 69 -14.77 -12.75 -2.07
C THR A 69 -14.83 -11.41 -2.82
N PRO A 70 -15.50 -10.40 -2.28
CA PRO A 70 -15.48 -9.06 -2.84
C PRO A 70 -14.10 -8.42 -2.70
N ILE A 71 -13.79 -7.44 -3.56
CA ILE A 71 -12.55 -6.66 -3.46
C ILE A 71 -12.58 -5.79 -2.21
N GLN A 72 -11.46 -5.77 -1.48
CA GLN A 72 -11.30 -4.89 -0.32
C GLN A 72 -10.89 -3.50 -0.78
N ILE A 73 -11.61 -2.47 -0.33
CA ILE A 73 -11.34 -1.07 -0.64
C ILE A 73 -10.73 -0.41 0.59
N LEU A 74 -9.50 0.06 0.45
CA LEU A 74 -8.69 0.69 1.49
C LEU A 74 -8.60 2.20 1.25
N LYS A 75 -8.24 2.94 2.27
CA LYS A 75 -8.09 4.39 2.27
C LYS A 75 -6.62 4.74 2.46
N ARG A 76 -6.06 5.46 1.50
CA ARG A 76 -4.68 5.91 1.55
C ARG A 76 -4.61 7.43 1.52
N LEU A 77 -3.76 8.00 2.37
CA LEU A 77 -3.36 9.39 2.35
C LEU A 77 -1.93 9.50 1.83
N THR A 78 -1.70 10.33 0.82
CA THR A 78 -0.34 10.67 0.38
C THR A 78 -0.12 12.16 0.59
N VAL A 79 0.88 12.53 1.39
CA VAL A 79 1.25 13.92 1.66
C VAL A 79 2.45 14.29 0.80
N ILE A 80 2.28 15.31 -0.04
CA ILE A 80 3.39 15.91 -0.79
C ILE A 80 4.14 16.86 0.14
N ALA A 81 5.35 16.46 0.54
CA ALA A 81 6.18 17.25 1.45
C ALA A 81 7.14 18.14 0.67
N SER A 82 6.89 19.44 0.67
CA SER A 82 7.80 20.50 0.17
C SER A 82 8.46 21.29 1.28
N ASP A 83 7.90 21.27 2.50
CA ASP A 83 8.41 21.92 3.70
C ASP A 83 8.38 20.97 4.90
N PRO A 84 9.33 21.08 5.86
CA PRO A 84 9.33 20.25 7.06
C PRO A 84 8.07 20.37 7.93
N SER A 85 7.38 21.50 7.90
CA SER A 85 6.12 21.71 8.64
C SER A 85 4.99 20.79 8.19
N HIS A 86 5.03 20.29 6.93
CA HIS A 86 4.05 19.35 6.39
C HIS A 86 4.06 18.01 7.14
N PHE A 87 5.18 17.63 7.74
CA PHE A 87 5.26 16.42 8.55
C PHE A 87 4.50 16.48 9.87
N ASN A 88 4.17 17.68 10.36
CA ASN A 88 3.37 17.82 11.58
C ASN A 88 1.97 17.18 11.45
N VAL A 89 1.45 17.11 10.23
CA VAL A 89 0.15 16.50 9.93
C VAL A 89 0.21 14.98 9.99
N LEU A 90 1.39 14.41 9.73
CA LEU A 90 1.62 12.96 9.70
C LEU A 90 1.85 12.35 11.08
N ARG A 91 1.78 13.13 12.14
CA ARG A 91 1.94 12.60 13.50
C ARG A 91 0.85 11.55 13.78
N SER A 92 1.24 10.44 14.36
CA SER A 92 0.35 9.32 14.72
C SER A 92 -0.79 9.73 15.68
N THR A 93 -0.63 10.86 16.39
CA THR A 93 -1.65 11.46 17.25
C THR A 93 -2.75 12.20 16.49
N SER A 94 -2.55 12.52 15.21
CA SER A 94 -3.54 13.24 14.41
C SER A 94 -4.81 12.38 14.20
N PRO A 95 -6.00 12.87 14.60
CA PRO A 95 -7.24 12.11 14.46
C PRO A 95 -7.59 11.84 12.99
N VAL A 96 -7.14 12.70 12.07
CA VAL A 96 -7.45 12.56 10.65
C VAL A 96 -6.59 11.47 10.00
N THR A 97 -5.31 11.38 10.34
CA THR A 97 -4.43 10.31 9.79
C THR A 97 -4.86 8.91 10.24
N ARG A 98 -5.50 8.81 11.42
CA ARG A 98 -6.06 7.53 11.91
C ARG A 98 -7.24 7.01 11.08
N LEU A 99 -7.92 7.88 10.32
CA LEU A 99 -9.02 7.48 9.43
C LEU A 99 -8.53 6.77 8.16
N TYR A 100 -7.24 6.87 7.86
CA TYR A 100 -6.62 6.26 6.70
C TYR A 100 -5.91 4.95 7.07
N ASP A 101 -6.05 3.94 6.21
CA ASP A 101 -5.42 2.64 6.42
C ASP A 101 -3.93 2.68 6.14
N ILE A 102 -3.53 3.52 5.19
CA ILE A 102 -2.14 3.72 4.78
C ILE A 102 -1.83 5.21 4.75
N VAL A 103 -0.66 5.56 5.25
CA VAL A 103 -0.11 6.92 5.16
C VAL A 103 1.19 6.88 4.38
N ALA A 104 1.23 7.65 3.31
CA ALA A 104 2.39 7.76 2.43
C ALA A 104 2.90 9.21 2.39
N VAL A 105 4.18 9.36 2.10
CA VAL A 105 4.81 10.67 1.91
C VAL A 105 5.55 10.71 0.57
N TYR A 106 5.43 11.83 -0.11
CA TYR A 106 6.19 12.16 -1.30
C TYR A 106 7.13 13.33 -0.99
N PRO A 107 8.42 13.06 -0.67
CA PRO A 107 9.38 14.10 -0.35
C PRO A 107 9.94 14.76 -1.62
N LYS A 108 9.84 16.10 -1.72
CA LYS A 108 10.40 16.85 -2.87
C LYS A 108 11.90 17.15 -2.76
N THR A 109 12.50 17.05 -1.55
CA THR A 109 13.92 17.37 -1.32
C THR A 109 14.67 16.25 -0.58
N GLU A 110 16.02 16.23 -0.71
CA GLU A 110 16.86 15.26 0.00
C GLU A 110 16.70 15.32 1.53
N LYS A 111 16.60 16.52 2.09
CA LYS A 111 16.40 16.70 3.54
C LYS A 111 15.09 16.10 4.03
N LEU A 112 14.01 16.27 3.25
CA LEU A 112 12.71 15.72 3.57
C LEU A 112 12.68 14.20 3.38
N PHE A 113 13.37 13.68 2.35
CA PHE A 113 13.55 12.25 2.17
C PHE A 113 14.29 11.62 3.37
N HIS A 114 15.39 12.25 3.81
CA HIS A 114 16.12 11.78 4.98
C HIS A 114 15.24 11.78 6.24
N ALA A 115 14.50 12.87 6.49
CA ALA A 115 13.58 12.96 7.62
C ALA A 115 12.47 11.88 7.54
N ALA A 116 11.89 11.65 6.37
CA ALA A 116 10.90 10.60 6.16
C ALA A 116 11.45 9.21 6.48
N CYS A 117 12.69 8.92 6.07
CA CYS A 117 13.34 7.65 6.33
C CYS A 117 13.65 7.41 7.83
N THR A 118 14.02 8.47 8.58
CA THR A 118 14.62 8.32 9.91
C THR A 118 13.69 8.69 11.06
N ALA A 119 12.78 9.65 10.88
CA ALA A 119 12.06 10.26 11.99
C ALA A 119 10.53 10.22 11.88
N ILE A 120 9.97 10.15 10.67
CA ILE A 120 8.52 10.29 10.48
C ILE A 120 7.84 8.92 10.47
N ASP A 121 6.66 8.82 11.12
CA ASP A 121 5.86 7.60 11.16
C ASP A 121 4.95 7.53 9.92
N VAL A 122 5.49 6.96 8.86
CA VAL A 122 4.80 6.70 7.59
C VAL A 122 4.94 5.25 7.20
N ASP A 123 4.00 4.76 6.41
CA ASP A 123 4.00 3.38 5.95
C ASP A 123 4.73 3.24 4.61
N ILE A 124 4.62 4.27 3.76
CA ILE A 124 5.17 4.27 2.40
C ILE A 124 5.87 5.60 2.09
N ILE A 125 7.04 5.52 1.45
CA ILE A 125 7.74 6.65 0.84
C ILE A 125 7.60 6.53 -0.68
N CYS A 126 6.91 7.49 -1.30
CA CYS A 126 6.75 7.54 -2.74
C CYS A 126 8.01 8.09 -3.40
N ILE A 127 8.44 7.44 -4.49
CA ILE A 127 9.59 7.87 -5.29
C ILE A 127 9.07 8.55 -6.55
N ASN A 128 9.62 9.74 -6.86
CA ASN A 128 9.33 10.40 -8.13
C ASN A 128 9.89 9.55 -9.29
N VAL A 129 9.02 9.17 -10.19
CA VAL A 129 9.37 8.37 -11.36
C VAL A 129 9.23 9.15 -12.68
N THR A 130 8.69 10.37 -12.65
CA THR A 130 8.37 11.15 -13.84
C THR A 130 9.50 12.07 -14.30
N GLU A 131 10.47 12.35 -13.42
CA GLU A 131 11.58 13.25 -13.68
C GLU A 131 12.90 12.61 -13.19
N LYS A 132 14.02 13.16 -13.66
CA LYS A 132 15.31 12.78 -13.07
C LYS A 132 15.30 13.13 -11.59
N TYR A 133 15.63 12.13 -10.77
CA TYR A 133 15.57 12.33 -9.32
C TYR A 133 16.54 13.46 -8.90
N PRO A 134 16.09 14.42 -8.10
CA PRO A 134 16.87 15.64 -7.82
C PRO A 134 18.08 15.41 -6.91
N PHE A 135 18.20 14.21 -6.31
CA PHE A 135 19.30 13.83 -5.42
C PHE A 135 19.61 12.32 -5.54
N PHE A 136 20.76 11.92 -5.03
CA PHE A 136 21.16 10.52 -5.01
C PHE A 136 20.68 9.84 -3.74
N PHE A 137 20.18 8.61 -3.88
CA PHE A 137 19.86 7.78 -2.74
C PHE A 137 21.13 7.42 -1.97
N ARG A 138 21.08 7.53 -0.64
CA ARG A 138 22.18 7.14 0.24
C ARG A 138 21.78 5.91 1.05
N ARG A 139 22.72 5.00 1.26
CA ARG A 139 22.47 3.75 2.01
C ARG A 139 21.97 3.97 3.44
N PRO A 140 22.56 4.88 4.27
CA PRO A 140 22.15 4.99 5.67
C PRO A 140 20.66 5.33 5.84
N PRO A 141 20.08 6.37 5.23
CA PRO A 141 18.66 6.67 5.40
C PRO A 141 17.76 5.58 4.81
N VAL A 142 18.11 4.97 3.67
CA VAL A 142 17.32 3.88 3.07
C VAL A 142 17.30 2.66 3.98
N ASN A 143 18.44 2.27 4.57
CA ASN A 143 18.50 1.16 5.51
C ASN A 143 17.71 1.45 6.78
N ALA A 144 17.78 2.68 7.32
CA ALA A 144 16.97 3.08 8.47
C ALA A 144 15.46 2.95 8.19
N ALA A 145 15.01 3.34 6.99
CA ALA A 145 13.61 3.16 6.59
C ALA A 145 13.23 1.67 6.51
N ILE A 146 14.10 0.83 5.93
CA ILE A 146 13.88 -0.63 5.85
C ILE A 146 13.78 -1.26 7.23
N GLU A 147 14.66 -0.90 8.16
CA GLU A 147 14.67 -1.39 9.55
C GLU A 147 13.41 -0.98 10.31
N ARG A 148 12.87 0.20 10.01
CA ARG A 148 11.60 0.70 10.56
C ARG A 148 10.37 0.05 9.92
N GLY A 149 10.52 -0.80 8.89
CA GLY A 149 9.41 -1.43 8.19
C GLY A 149 8.70 -0.52 7.19
N ILE A 150 9.30 0.58 6.79
CA ILE A 150 8.76 1.51 5.77
C ILE A 150 9.03 0.93 4.39
N PHE A 151 8.09 1.13 3.47
CA PHE A 151 8.17 0.66 2.09
C PHE A 151 8.41 1.81 1.12
N PHE A 152 9.16 1.52 0.04
CA PHE A 152 9.36 2.44 -1.07
C PHE A 152 8.43 2.07 -2.21
N GLU A 153 7.71 3.05 -2.74
CA GLU A 153 6.73 2.84 -3.80
C GLU A 153 7.27 3.29 -5.15
N LEU A 154 7.10 2.43 -6.15
CA LEU A 154 7.31 2.72 -7.56
C LEU A 154 5.97 2.67 -8.30
N ILE A 155 5.62 3.75 -8.97
CA ILE A 155 4.41 3.85 -9.78
C ILE A 155 4.74 3.47 -11.23
N TYR A 156 3.98 2.52 -11.83
CA TYR A 156 4.28 2.03 -13.17
C TYR A 156 3.53 2.75 -14.30
N THR A 157 2.40 3.39 -14.03
CA THR A 157 1.57 4.04 -15.07
C THR A 157 2.34 5.04 -15.93
N PRO A 158 3.22 5.91 -15.39
CA PRO A 158 4.03 6.80 -16.22
C PRO A 158 4.89 6.07 -17.24
N ALA A 159 5.46 4.92 -16.87
CA ALA A 159 6.28 4.12 -17.77
C ALA A 159 5.49 3.51 -18.94
N ILE A 160 4.18 3.35 -18.80
CA ILE A 160 3.31 2.84 -19.86
C ILE A 160 2.85 3.97 -20.78
N LYS A 161 2.53 5.14 -20.22
CA LYS A 161 1.95 6.26 -20.94
C LYS A 161 2.93 6.93 -21.92
N ASP A 162 4.17 7.09 -21.53
CA ASP A 162 5.15 7.89 -22.29
C ASP A 162 6.54 7.26 -22.29
N SER A 163 7.25 7.37 -23.41
CA SER A 163 8.59 6.79 -23.58
C SER A 163 9.67 7.52 -22.78
N THR A 164 9.52 8.84 -22.59
CA THR A 164 10.45 9.66 -21.81
C THR A 164 10.27 9.36 -20.32
N LEU A 165 9.02 9.33 -19.86
CA LEU A 165 8.69 8.96 -18.47
C LEU A 165 9.13 7.53 -18.15
N ARG A 166 9.04 6.62 -19.12
CA ARG A 166 9.54 5.24 -18.98
C ARG A 166 11.04 5.20 -18.67
N ARG A 167 11.84 6.00 -19.38
CA ARG A 167 13.29 6.08 -19.15
C ARG A 167 13.59 6.57 -17.73
N TYR A 168 12.91 7.62 -17.29
CA TYR A 168 13.08 8.14 -15.93
C TYR A 168 12.62 7.14 -14.88
N THR A 169 11.47 6.48 -15.08
CA THR A 169 10.96 5.45 -14.16
C THR A 169 11.98 4.32 -13.99
N ILE A 170 12.50 3.78 -15.08
CA ILE A 170 13.48 2.69 -15.04
C ILE A 170 14.80 3.18 -14.38
N SER A 171 15.31 4.34 -14.76
CA SER A 171 16.56 4.87 -14.22
C SER A 171 16.48 5.13 -12.71
N ASN A 172 15.38 5.75 -12.24
CA ASN A 172 15.18 6.03 -10.83
C ASN A 172 14.96 4.75 -10.02
N ALA A 173 14.21 3.79 -10.59
CA ALA A 173 14.02 2.49 -9.97
C ALA A 173 15.34 1.74 -9.81
N LEU A 174 16.17 1.65 -10.86
CA LEU A 174 17.48 1.01 -10.79
C LEU A 174 18.40 1.67 -9.76
N SER A 175 18.43 3.00 -9.71
CA SER A 175 19.21 3.73 -8.70
C SER A 175 18.76 3.41 -7.27
N LEU A 176 17.45 3.25 -7.03
CA LEU A 176 16.94 2.81 -5.75
C LEU A 176 17.32 1.35 -5.46
N MET A 177 17.23 0.45 -6.47
CA MET A 177 17.55 -0.97 -6.32
C MET A 177 19.03 -1.22 -5.98
N GLU A 178 19.94 -0.40 -6.47
CA GLU A 178 21.36 -0.49 -6.10
C GLU A 178 21.58 -0.32 -4.60
N ILE A 179 20.73 0.49 -3.96
CA ILE A 179 20.85 0.81 -2.54
C ILE A 179 20.06 -0.18 -1.68
N CYS A 180 18.74 -0.35 -1.95
CA CYS A 180 17.85 -1.17 -1.13
C CYS A 180 17.94 -2.68 -1.41
N LYS A 181 18.63 -3.08 -2.52
CA LYS A 181 18.74 -4.49 -2.95
C LYS A 181 17.38 -5.19 -3.11
N GLY A 182 16.36 -4.45 -3.54
CA GLY A 182 15.00 -4.95 -3.72
C GLY A 182 14.20 -5.19 -2.43
N LYS A 183 14.71 -4.77 -1.27
CA LYS A 183 14.01 -4.88 0.01
C LYS A 183 12.96 -3.78 0.15
N ASN A 184 11.82 -4.11 0.77
CA ASN A 184 10.72 -3.20 1.09
C ASN A 184 10.24 -2.35 -0.11
N ILE A 185 10.14 -2.96 -1.29
CA ILE A 185 9.63 -2.31 -2.50
C ILE A 185 8.17 -2.71 -2.70
N ILE A 186 7.37 -1.73 -3.09
CA ILE A 186 5.98 -1.88 -3.55
C ILE A 186 5.89 -1.31 -4.95
N ILE A 187 5.15 -2.00 -5.82
CA ILE A 187 4.78 -1.49 -7.14
C ILE A 187 3.27 -1.26 -7.12
N SER A 188 2.87 -0.06 -7.55
CA SER A 188 1.46 0.32 -7.63
C SER A 188 1.15 1.00 -8.96
N SER A 189 -0.13 1.08 -9.30
CA SER A 189 -0.52 1.66 -10.58
C SER A 189 -0.41 3.19 -10.61
N GLY A 190 -0.95 3.88 -9.63
CA GLY A 190 -1.23 5.32 -9.74
C GLY A 190 -2.29 5.62 -10.81
N ALA A 191 -3.17 4.65 -11.10
CA ALA A 191 -4.12 4.72 -12.19
C ALA A 191 -5.25 5.71 -11.92
N GLU A 192 -5.59 6.50 -12.93
CA GLU A 192 -6.76 7.40 -12.99
C GLU A 192 -7.87 6.85 -13.88
N LYS A 193 -7.53 5.94 -14.79
CA LYS A 193 -8.42 5.35 -15.78
C LYS A 193 -8.30 3.84 -15.78
N PRO A 194 -9.39 3.09 -16.07
CA PRO A 194 -9.37 1.63 -16.11
C PRO A 194 -8.31 1.06 -17.06
N LEU A 195 -8.08 1.70 -18.20
CA LEU A 195 -7.09 1.26 -19.21
C LEU A 195 -5.64 1.39 -18.76
N GLU A 196 -5.36 2.08 -17.67
CA GLU A 196 -4.00 2.22 -17.10
C GLU A 196 -3.64 1.05 -16.20
N LEU A 197 -4.63 0.30 -15.71
CA LEU A 197 -4.41 -0.90 -14.92
C LEU A 197 -3.85 -2.04 -15.76
N ARG A 198 -2.99 -2.85 -15.14
CA ARG A 198 -2.44 -4.08 -15.71
C ARG A 198 -2.64 -5.23 -14.74
N GLY A 199 -2.69 -6.43 -15.27
CA GLY A 199 -2.77 -7.65 -14.47
C GLY A 199 -1.57 -7.79 -13.53
N PRO A 200 -1.74 -8.40 -12.34
CA PRO A 200 -0.65 -8.50 -11.35
C PRO A 200 0.60 -9.18 -11.88
N TYR A 201 0.46 -10.18 -12.75
CA TYR A 201 1.60 -10.86 -13.36
C TYR A 201 2.33 -10.01 -14.39
N ASP A 202 1.60 -9.18 -15.15
CA ASP A 202 2.20 -8.24 -16.09
C ASP A 202 2.99 -7.17 -15.33
N VAL A 203 2.45 -6.67 -14.21
CA VAL A 203 3.16 -5.72 -13.34
C VAL A 203 4.37 -6.37 -12.69
N ALA A 204 4.29 -7.64 -12.29
CA ALA A 204 5.46 -8.37 -11.79
C ALA A 204 6.56 -8.47 -12.85
N THR A 205 6.18 -8.71 -14.12
CA THR A 205 7.12 -8.72 -15.25
C THR A 205 7.74 -7.34 -15.48
N LEU A 206 6.96 -6.25 -15.39
CA LEU A 206 7.51 -4.89 -15.40
C LEU A 206 8.50 -4.64 -14.26
N GLY A 207 8.28 -5.24 -13.10
CA GLY A 207 9.18 -5.18 -11.95
C GLY A 207 10.60 -5.69 -12.26
N LEU A 208 10.73 -6.62 -13.20
CA LEU A 208 12.04 -7.09 -13.66
C LEU A 208 12.82 -5.97 -14.36
N LEU A 209 12.15 -5.12 -15.15
CA LEU A 209 12.74 -3.95 -15.78
C LEU A 209 13.18 -2.89 -14.76
N PHE A 210 12.58 -2.88 -13.61
CA PHE A 210 12.94 -2.00 -12.47
C PHE A 210 14.12 -2.56 -11.66
N GLY A 211 14.66 -3.71 -12.04
CA GLY A 211 15.80 -4.34 -11.36
C GLY A 211 15.43 -5.27 -10.20
N LEU A 212 14.18 -5.65 -10.08
CA LEU A 212 13.75 -6.65 -9.10
C LEU A 212 13.99 -8.07 -9.62
N SER A 213 14.28 -8.99 -8.71
CA SER A 213 14.19 -10.42 -9.03
C SER A 213 12.73 -10.86 -9.18
N GLU A 214 12.45 -11.96 -9.85
CA GLU A 214 11.10 -12.50 -10.02
C GLU A 214 10.36 -12.66 -8.67
N ARG A 215 11.05 -13.19 -7.67
CA ARG A 215 10.53 -13.34 -6.31
C ARG A 215 10.19 -12.00 -5.68
N SER A 216 11.09 -11.01 -5.80
CA SER A 216 10.89 -9.67 -5.23
C SER A 216 9.79 -8.90 -5.96
N ALA A 217 9.66 -9.06 -7.27
CA ALA A 217 8.61 -8.46 -8.07
C ALA A 217 7.22 -8.98 -7.68
N LYS A 218 7.06 -10.30 -7.49
CA LYS A 218 5.83 -10.90 -6.95
C LYS A 218 5.55 -10.44 -5.52
N ALA A 219 6.58 -10.35 -4.67
CA ALA A 219 6.45 -9.86 -3.30
C ALA A 219 6.01 -8.39 -3.27
N ALA A 220 6.50 -7.55 -4.18
CA ALA A 220 6.16 -6.13 -4.28
C ALA A 220 4.67 -5.86 -4.56
N LEU A 221 3.93 -6.84 -5.07
CA LEU A 221 2.48 -6.77 -5.34
C LEU A 221 1.64 -7.58 -4.35
N SER A 222 2.26 -8.33 -3.44
CA SER A 222 1.56 -9.26 -2.55
C SER A 222 2.01 -9.11 -1.09
N THR A 223 3.08 -9.81 -0.70
CA THR A 223 3.54 -9.87 0.70
C THR A 223 3.99 -8.52 1.23
N ASN A 224 4.66 -7.70 0.43
CA ASN A 224 5.11 -6.37 0.84
C ASN A 224 3.92 -5.42 1.02
N CYS A 225 2.90 -5.49 0.14
CA CYS A 225 1.68 -4.72 0.30
C CYS A 225 0.94 -5.09 1.59
N ARG A 226 0.86 -6.39 1.91
CA ARG A 226 0.26 -6.84 3.18
C ARG A 226 1.06 -6.39 4.40
N ALA A 227 2.38 -6.43 4.32
CA ALA A 227 3.24 -5.96 5.40
C ALA A 227 3.11 -4.44 5.61
N ALA A 228 2.97 -3.65 4.53
CA ALA A 228 2.68 -2.21 4.63
C ALA A 228 1.32 -1.93 5.28
N LEU A 229 0.29 -2.73 4.97
CA LEU A 229 -1.02 -2.63 5.64
C LEU A 229 -0.91 -2.94 7.13
N LEU A 230 -0.19 -4.00 7.50
CA LEU A 230 0.03 -4.35 8.89
C LEU A 230 0.82 -3.26 9.64
N HIS A 231 1.80 -2.65 8.98
CA HIS A 231 2.52 -1.49 9.51
C HIS A 231 1.55 -0.31 9.78
N GLY A 232 0.64 -0.02 8.84
CA GLY A 232 -0.41 1.00 9.02
C GLY A 232 -1.36 0.69 10.18
N GLU A 233 -1.71 -0.57 10.41
CA GLU A 233 -2.51 -1.00 11.56
C GLU A 233 -1.75 -0.80 12.88
N THR A 234 -0.48 -1.18 12.94
CA THR A 234 0.34 -0.96 14.15
C THR A 234 0.54 0.51 14.46
N ARG A 235 0.63 1.38 13.44
CA ARG A 235 0.68 2.84 13.61
C ARG A 235 -0.61 3.39 14.23
N LYS A 236 -1.78 2.80 13.94
CA LYS A 236 -3.08 3.21 14.50
C LYS A 236 -3.22 2.79 15.97
N THR A 237 -2.69 1.63 16.33
CA THR A 237 -2.67 1.14 17.70
C THR A 237 -1.47 1.76 18.42
N ALA A 238 -1.71 2.77 19.23
CA ALA A 238 -0.66 3.44 19.98
C ALA A 238 0.28 2.42 20.65
N PHE A 239 1.59 2.52 20.39
CA PHE A 239 2.65 1.77 21.06
C PHE A 239 2.80 0.28 20.76
N GLY A 240 2.32 -0.22 19.62
CA GLY A 240 2.60 -1.59 19.19
C GLY A 240 2.02 -2.68 20.11
N ILE A 241 0.91 -2.40 20.81
CA ILE A 241 0.20 -3.39 21.61
C ILE A 241 -0.43 -4.41 20.68
N THR A 242 -0.07 -5.66 20.84
CA THR A 242 -0.67 -6.78 20.11
C THR A 242 -2.08 -7.00 20.63
N HIS A 243 -3.11 -6.82 19.79
CA HIS A 243 -4.48 -7.18 20.10
C HIS A 243 -4.75 -8.62 19.66
N THR A 244 -5.17 -9.46 20.61
CA THR A 244 -5.73 -10.76 20.28
C THR A 244 -7.23 -10.59 20.08
N VAL A 245 -7.70 -10.67 18.84
CA VAL A 245 -9.13 -10.64 18.53
C VAL A 245 -9.61 -12.10 18.45
N LYS A 246 -10.63 -12.46 19.24
CA LYS A 246 -11.30 -13.75 19.06
C LYS A 246 -11.92 -13.78 17.67
N LYS A 247 -11.58 -14.81 16.89
CA LYS A 247 -12.24 -15.07 15.62
C LYS A 247 -13.76 -15.21 15.89
N PRO A 248 -14.63 -14.51 15.15
CA PRO A 248 -16.07 -14.75 15.30
C PRO A 248 -16.33 -16.22 15.04
N GLN A 249 -16.95 -16.91 16.00
CA GLN A 249 -17.43 -18.27 15.79
C GLN A 249 -18.53 -18.20 14.73
N THR A 250 -18.30 -18.79 13.59
CA THR A 250 -19.35 -19.08 12.63
C THR A 250 -20.24 -20.13 13.25
N LEU A 251 -21.55 -19.90 13.27
CA LEU A 251 -22.60 -20.78 13.85
C LEU A 251 -22.70 -22.17 13.17
N GLU A 252 -21.70 -22.59 12.40
CA GLU A 252 -21.67 -23.84 11.66
C GLU A 252 -20.86 -24.97 12.34
N ASP A 253 -20.22 -24.72 13.50
CA ASP A 253 -19.37 -25.72 14.19
C ASP A 253 -20.06 -26.33 15.44
N GLU A 254 -21.37 -26.25 15.59
CA GLU A 254 -22.12 -26.93 16.67
C GLU A 254 -22.61 -28.34 16.28
N GLY A 255 -21.90 -29.07 15.49
CA GLY A 255 -22.22 -30.43 15.15
C GLY A 255 -21.01 -31.35 15.14
N GLU A 256 -20.59 -31.79 16.32
CA GLU A 256 -19.90 -33.06 16.63
C GLU A 256 -19.00 -32.90 17.87
N ALA A 257 -19.64 -32.78 19.04
CA ALA A 257 -18.97 -33.11 20.29
C ALA A 257 -19.06 -34.64 20.47
N ALA A 258 -18.06 -35.37 19.98
CA ALA A 258 -17.89 -36.76 20.32
C ALA A 258 -17.54 -36.89 21.81
N GLU A 259 -18.38 -37.58 22.57
CA GLU A 259 -18.15 -37.91 23.98
C GLU A 259 -16.83 -38.67 24.17
N PRO A 260 -16.01 -38.37 25.19
CA PRO A 260 -14.82 -39.15 25.48
C PRO A 260 -15.22 -40.49 26.12
N ALA A 261 -14.86 -41.58 25.49
CA ALA A 261 -15.03 -42.94 26.00
C ALA A 261 -14.36 -43.12 27.38
N SER A 262 -15.18 -43.41 28.39
CA SER A 262 -14.73 -43.73 29.74
C SER A 262 -13.91 -45.02 29.75
N LYS A 263 -12.63 -44.95 30.12
CA LYS A 263 -11.78 -46.14 30.43
C LYS A 263 -12.24 -46.75 31.73
N LYS A 264 -12.89 -47.90 31.65
CA LYS A 264 -13.12 -48.79 32.80
C LYS A 264 -11.78 -49.38 33.26
N ALA A 265 -11.40 -49.07 34.49
CA ALA A 265 -10.29 -49.72 35.21
C ALA A 265 -10.71 -51.18 35.53
N LYS A 266 -9.95 -52.18 35.09
CA LYS A 266 -10.00 -53.50 35.62
C LYS A 266 -9.14 -53.51 36.87
N LYS A 267 -9.77 -53.91 38.02
CA LYS A 267 -9.10 -54.46 39.20
C LYS A 267 -8.88 -55.92 38.96
N GLU A 268 -7.66 -56.36 39.04
CA GLU A 268 -7.16 -57.56 39.73
C GLU A 268 -5.69 -57.40 40.02
#